data_b1c9e4b0e5780b4f20b85e656b28066d
#
_entry.id   b1c9e4b0e5780b4f20b85e656b28066d
#
_cell.length_a   1.000
_cell.length_b   1.000
_cell.length_c   1.000
_cell.angle_alpha   90.00
_cell.angle_beta   90.00
_cell.angle_gamma   90.00
#
_symmetry.space_group_name_H-M   'P 1'
#
loop_
_entity.id
_entity.type
_entity.pdbx_description
1 polymer ?
#
loop_
_entity_poly.entity_id
_entity_poly.type
_entity_poly.pdbx_seq_one_letter_code
_entity_poly.pdbx_strand_id
1 'polypeptide(L)'
;MTNFLKVFVHPFWSENQHDVILAADNDATFNINLGKLLVGTLLYSDGMWYFSYSNEFKMQSRILPLANFPSKDKEYSARELWPFFASRIPSNAQLQIEKDKPQEDIVTLLQKFGRRTVANPYELCPVQ
;
A
#
# COMPACT_ATOMS: atom_id res chain seq x y z
N MET A 1 -11.38 8.80 15.66
CA MET A 1 -10.64 8.73 15.28
C MET A 1 -10.28 8.50 15.41
N THR A 2 -10.41 8.67 15.24
CA THR A 2 -9.66 8.61 14.87
C THR A 2 -9.36 8.42 14.82
N ASN A 3 -9.70 8.34 14.93
CA ASN A 3 -8.87 8.33 14.54
C ASN A 3 -8.61 8.35 14.28
N PHE A 4 -8.53 8.50 13.95
CA PHE A 4 -7.74 8.64 13.50
C PHE A 4 -7.71 8.77 13.33
N LEU A 5 -8.26 8.61 13.45
CA LEU A 5 -7.59 8.83 13.02
C LEU A 5 -7.58 9.05 12.67
N LYS A 6 -7.67 9.09 12.53
CA LYS A 6 -7.14 9.31 12.06
C LYS A 6 -6.96 9.52 11.50
N VAL A 7 -7.05 9.64 11.89
CA VAL A 7 -6.41 9.87 11.25
C VAL A 7 -6.36 9.93 10.72
N PHE A 8 -6.25 9.97 10.51
CA PHE A 8 -5.76 9.99 9.98
C PHE A 8 -6.04 10.19 9.62
N VAL A 9 -6.34 10.12 9.63
CA VAL A 9 -6.04 10.27 9.21
C VAL A 9 -6.09 10.46 8.87
N HIS A 10 -6.11 10.56 8.62
CA HIS A 10 -5.73 10.68 8.28
C HIS A 10 -5.84 10.97 7.88
N PRO A 11 -6.28 11.08 7.54
CA PRO A 11 -5.77 11.23 7.31
C PRO A 11 -5.77 11.74 7.27
N PHE A 12 -5.75 11.98 7.19
CA PHE A 12 -5.21 12.18 7.32
C PHE A 12 -5.33 12.81 7.59
N TRP A 13 -5.63 13.28 7.50
CA TRP A 13 -5.21 13.58 7.90
C TRP A 13 -5.29 14.39 8.01
N SER A 14 -5.63 14.49 7.80
CA SER A 14 -5.09 14.89 7.86
C SER A 14 -4.84 15.61 8.02
N GLU A 15 -5.20 16.15 8.09
CA GLU A 15 -4.49 16.59 8.26
C GLU A 15 -3.89 16.95 8.70
N ASN A 16 -4.21 17.46 9.12
CA ASN A 16 -3.23 17.59 9.65
C ASN A 16 -2.76 17.61 10.29
N GLN A 17 -2.55 17.43 10.76
CA GLN A 17 -1.63 17.03 11.29
C GLN A 17 -1.05 16.77 11.56
N HIS A 18 -1.00 16.93 11.96
CA HIS A 18 0.07 16.30 12.25
C HIS A 18 0.71 16.09 12.48
N ASP A 19 0.41 16.41 12.51
CA ASP A 19 1.26 16.14 12.83
C ASP A 19 1.99 15.77 13.01
N VAL A 20 1.99 16.50 13.12
CA VAL A 20 3.15 15.75 13.17
C VAL A 20 3.05 14.47 13.85
N ILE A 21 2.28 13.77 13.42
CA ILE A 21 2.32 12.46 13.92
C ILE A 21 3.48 11.78 13.31
N LEU A 22 4.37 11.37 14.15
CA LEU A 22 5.47 10.61 13.66
C LEU A 22 4.98 9.26 13.23
N ALA A 23 5.29 8.89 12.03
CA ALA A 23 5.09 7.53 11.60
C ALA A 23 5.87 6.61 12.53
N ALA A 24 5.30 5.49 12.88
CA ALA A 24 6.03 4.50 13.64
C ALA A 24 7.23 4.03 12.83
N ASP A 25 8.29 3.59 13.50
CA ASP A 25 9.53 3.24 12.83
C ASP A 25 9.34 2.20 11.74
N ASN A 26 8.33 1.35 11.88
CA ASN A 26 8.08 0.28 10.91
C ASN A 26 6.94 0.58 9.94
N ASP A 27 6.44 1.82 9.91
CA ASP A 27 5.46 2.22 8.90
C ASP A 27 6.12 2.29 7.52
N ALA A 28 5.38 1.90 6.50
CA ALA A 28 5.88 1.93 5.14
C ALA A 28 4.77 2.35 4.19
N THR A 29 5.14 3.18 3.22
CA THR A 29 4.20 3.69 2.22
C THR A 29 4.76 3.39 0.83
N PHE A 30 3.87 2.98 -0.07
CA PHE A 30 4.23 2.70 -1.45
C PHE A 30 3.24 3.42 -2.36
N ASN A 31 3.76 4.09 -3.39
CA ASN A 31 2.93 4.58 -4.47
C ASN A 31 2.80 3.49 -5.53
N ILE A 32 1.58 3.26 -5.99
CA ILE A 32 1.33 2.30 -7.06
C ILE A 32 1.20 3.08 -8.36
N ASN A 33 2.11 2.84 -9.29
CA ASN A 33 2.15 3.53 -10.56
C ASN A 33 1.92 2.59 -11.73
N LEU A 34 1.20 3.06 -12.72
CA LEU A 34 1.08 2.39 -14.01
C LEU A 34 1.62 3.37 -15.04
N GLY A 35 2.90 3.18 -15.42
CA GLY A 35 3.57 4.19 -16.23
C GLY A 35 3.64 5.50 -15.46
N LYS A 36 3.08 6.55 -16.04
CA LYS A 36 3.07 7.87 -15.42
C LYS A 36 1.85 8.14 -14.55
N LEU A 37 0.90 7.21 -14.54
CA LEU A 37 -0.33 7.38 -13.78
C LEU A 37 -0.13 6.88 -12.36
N LEU A 38 -0.39 7.75 -11.39
CA LEU A 38 -0.43 7.33 -9.98
C LEU A 38 -1.79 6.69 -9.75
N VAL A 39 -1.79 5.38 -9.49
CA VAL A 39 -3.03 4.63 -9.31
C VAL A 39 -3.54 4.76 -7.88
N GLY A 40 -2.65 4.66 -6.91
CA GLY A 40 -3.07 4.72 -5.52
C GLY A 40 -1.89 4.60 -4.58
N THR A 41 -2.22 4.42 -3.30
CA THR A 41 -1.23 4.33 -2.24
C THR A 41 -1.51 3.13 -1.37
N LEU A 42 -0.45 2.38 -1.07
CA LEU A 42 -0.48 1.25 -0.17
C LEU A 42 0.32 1.63 1.07
N LEU A 43 -0.29 1.48 2.23
CA LEU A 43 0.34 1.83 3.51
C LEU A 43 0.32 0.62 4.43
N TYR A 44 1.45 0.36 5.08
CA TYR A 44 1.50 -0.56 6.21
C TYR A 44 1.77 0.25 7.46
N SER A 45 0.86 0.18 8.42
CA SER A 45 0.99 0.93 9.66
C SER A 45 0.30 0.17 10.78
N ASP A 46 0.99 0.04 11.90
CA ASP A 46 0.43 -0.53 13.13
C ASP A 46 -0.21 -1.90 12.89
N GLY A 47 0.48 -2.73 12.13
CA GLY A 47 0.05 -4.12 11.87
C GLY A 47 -1.04 -4.27 10.83
N MET A 48 -1.39 -3.21 10.12
CA MET A 48 -2.46 -3.24 9.13
C MET A 48 -2.00 -2.68 7.81
N TRP A 49 -2.53 -3.26 6.74
CA TRP A 49 -2.35 -2.75 5.38
C TRP A 49 -3.56 -1.92 4.98
N TYR A 50 -3.32 -0.82 4.30
CA TYR A 50 -4.37 0.07 3.79
C TYR A 50 -4.11 0.39 2.33
N PHE A 51 -5.16 0.39 1.53
CA PHE A 51 -5.06 0.81 0.13
C PHE A 51 -6.17 1.78 -0.22
N SER A 52 -5.82 2.83 -0.95
CA SER A 52 -6.80 3.77 -1.50
C SER A 52 -6.33 4.23 -2.87
N TYR A 53 -7.31 4.48 -3.75
CA TYR A 53 -7.01 5.03 -5.07
C TYR A 53 -6.70 6.51 -4.99
N SER A 54 -5.85 6.97 -5.91
CA SER A 54 -5.56 8.39 -6.04
C SER A 54 -6.75 9.11 -6.68
N ASN A 55 -6.81 10.43 -6.50
CA ASN A 55 -7.81 11.21 -7.22
C ASN A 55 -7.61 11.12 -8.73
N GLU A 56 -6.37 11.08 -9.16
CA GLU A 56 -6.04 10.95 -10.57
C GLU A 56 -6.67 9.69 -11.17
N PHE A 57 -6.56 8.57 -10.47
CA PHE A 57 -7.15 7.32 -10.94
C PHE A 57 -8.68 7.37 -10.91
N LYS A 58 -9.24 7.98 -9.87
CA LYS A 58 -10.70 8.07 -9.74
C LYS A 58 -11.34 8.85 -10.88
N MET A 59 -10.62 9.80 -11.45
CA MET A 59 -11.16 10.68 -12.48
C MET A 59 -11.07 10.11 -13.89
N GLN A 60 -10.39 8.99 -14.07
CA GLN A 60 -10.28 8.36 -15.37
C GLN A 60 -11.11 7.09 -15.43
N SER A 61 -11.54 6.68 -16.62
CA SER A 61 -12.37 5.49 -16.78
C SER A 61 -11.81 4.49 -17.78
N ARG A 62 -10.62 4.76 -18.31
CA ARG A 62 -10.03 3.87 -19.33
C ARG A 62 -9.40 2.62 -18.72
N ILE A 63 -8.89 2.76 -17.49
CA ILE A 63 -8.27 1.65 -16.78
C ILE A 63 -9.22 1.21 -15.69
N LEU A 64 -9.56 -0.07 -15.69
CA LEU A 64 -10.49 -0.63 -14.71
C LEU A 64 -9.84 -0.73 -13.34
N PRO A 65 -10.65 -0.69 -12.27
CA PRO A 65 -10.13 -0.90 -10.92
C PRO A 65 -9.40 -2.24 -10.79
N LEU A 66 -8.47 -2.30 -9.85
CA LEU A 66 -7.72 -3.51 -9.57
C LEU A 66 -8.66 -4.59 -9.03
N ALA A 67 -8.29 -5.85 -9.29
CA ALA A 67 -9.16 -6.98 -8.98
C ALA A 67 -9.59 -7.05 -7.51
N ASN A 68 -8.67 -6.78 -6.59
CA ASN A 68 -8.99 -6.83 -5.16
C ASN A 68 -9.70 -5.58 -4.67
N PHE A 69 -9.81 -4.54 -5.49
CA PHE A 69 -10.30 -3.23 -5.06
C PHE A 69 -11.30 -2.68 -6.07
N PRO A 70 -12.51 -3.24 -6.14
CA PRO A 70 -13.44 -2.88 -7.21
C PRO A 70 -14.07 -1.49 -7.10
N SER A 71 -14.11 -0.89 -5.91
CA SER A 71 -14.70 0.43 -5.74
C SER A 71 -13.61 1.49 -5.62
N LYS A 72 -13.64 2.48 -6.52
CA LYS A 72 -12.65 3.55 -6.52
C LYS A 72 -12.77 4.48 -5.32
N ASP A 73 -13.97 4.59 -4.75
CA ASP A 73 -14.23 5.55 -3.68
C ASP A 73 -14.04 4.98 -2.29
N LYS A 74 -13.71 3.71 -2.20
CA LYS A 74 -13.60 3.02 -0.93
C LYS A 74 -12.15 2.88 -0.52
N GLU A 75 -11.88 3.04 0.79
CA GLU A 75 -10.60 2.66 1.37
C GLU A 75 -10.67 1.21 1.80
N TYR A 76 -9.57 0.51 1.60
CA TYR A 76 -9.49 -0.91 1.93
C TYR A 76 -8.46 -1.13 3.02
N SER A 77 -8.73 -2.08 3.92
CA SER A 77 -7.78 -2.45 4.96
C SER A 77 -7.78 -3.95 5.18
N ALA A 78 -6.63 -4.48 5.60
CA ALA A 78 -6.49 -5.89 5.87
C ALA A 78 -5.27 -6.13 6.74
N ARG A 79 -5.27 -7.24 7.47
CA ARG A 79 -4.12 -7.61 8.28
C ARG A 79 -3.01 -8.22 7.45
N GLU A 80 -3.37 -8.83 6.33
CA GLU A 80 -2.41 -9.49 5.45
C GLU A 80 -2.44 -8.81 4.10
N LEU A 81 -1.27 -8.70 3.48
CA LEU A 81 -1.15 -8.07 2.17
C LEU A 81 -1.96 -8.83 1.14
N TRP A 82 -2.70 -8.07 0.32
CA TRP A 82 -3.53 -8.67 -0.74
C TRP A 82 -2.67 -9.37 -1.79
N PRO A 83 -3.17 -10.46 -2.37
CA PRO A 83 -2.41 -11.22 -3.38
C PRO A 83 -1.94 -10.39 -4.57
N PHE A 84 -2.71 -9.38 -4.96
CA PHE A 84 -2.32 -8.52 -6.07
C PHE A 84 -0.92 -7.93 -5.85
N PHE A 85 -0.62 -7.54 -4.62
CA PHE A 85 0.69 -6.99 -4.30
C PHE A 85 1.70 -8.08 -3.91
N ALA A 86 1.24 -9.09 -3.20
CA ALA A 86 2.13 -10.13 -2.70
C ALA A 86 2.76 -10.95 -3.83
N SER A 87 2.09 -11.04 -4.97
CA SER A 87 2.57 -11.81 -6.11
C SER A 87 3.87 -11.27 -6.70
N ARG A 88 4.27 -10.06 -6.34
CA ARG A 88 5.53 -9.49 -6.82
C ARG A 88 6.75 -10.08 -6.13
N ILE A 89 6.55 -10.69 -4.97
CA ILE A 89 7.64 -11.26 -4.20
C ILE A 89 7.95 -12.64 -4.75
N PRO A 90 9.19 -12.90 -5.19
CA PRO A 90 9.53 -14.22 -5.72
C PRO A 90 9.28 -15.33 -4.70
N SER A 91 8.89 -16.50 -5.18
CA SER A 91 8.54 -17.61 -4.30
C SER A 91 9.67 -18.00 -3.36
N ASN A 92 10.91 -18.00 -3.86
CA ASN A 92 12.04 -18.36 -3.01
C ASN A 92 12.27 -17.34 -1.90
N ALA A 93 11.95 -16.06 -2.13
CA ALA A 93 12.05 -15.05 -1.10
C ALA A 93 10.93 -15.23 -0.07
N GLN A 94 9.73 -15.64 -0.51
CA GLN A 94 8.63 -15.87 0.41
C GLN A 94 8.92 -16.99 1.40
N LEU A 95 9.71 -17.97 1.01
CA LEU A 95 10.07 -19.08 1.90
C LEU A 95 10.95 -18.65 3.07
N GLN A 96 11.54 -17.47 2.99
CA GLN A 96 12.39 -16.96 4.05
C GLN A 96 11.66 -16.07 5.05
N ILE A 97 10.34 -15.91 4.88
CA ILE A 97 9.54 -15.09 5.78
C ILE A 97 9.43 -15.77 7.14
N GLU A 98 9.77 -15.04 8.19
CA GLU A 98 9.71 -15.57 9.53
C GLU A 98 8.28 -15.63 10.03
N LYS A 99 7.96 -16.65 10.83
CA LYS A 99 6.59 -16.84 11.30
C LYS A 99 6.17 -15.83 12.35
N ASP A 100 7.14 -15.27 13.09
CA ASP A 100 6.81 -14.36 14.18
C ASP A 100 6.34 -12.98 13.70
N LYS A 101 6.91 -12.49 12.61
CA LYS A 101 6.60 -11.16 12.09
C LYS A 101 6.46 -11.20 10.58
N PRO A 102 5.52 -12.00 10.05
CA PRO A 102 5.49 -12.21 8.61
C PRO A 102 5.19 -10.95 7.83
N GLN A 103 4.32 -10.08 8.34
CA GLN A 103 3.96 -8.88 7.57
C GLN A 103 5.09 -7.86 7.55
N GLU A 104 5.91 -7.77 8.59
CA GLU A 104 7.08 -6.88 8.58
C GLU A 104 8.11 -7.36 7.59
N ASP A 105 8.32 -8.68 7.48
CA ASP A 105 9.21 -9.23 6.48
C ASP A 105 8.68 -8.96 5.07
N ILE A 106 7.36 -9.05 4.89
CA ILE A 106 6.73 -8.75 3.61
C ILE A 106 6.95 -7.29 3.23
N VAL A 107 6.87 -6.36 4.18
CA VAL A 107 7.20 -4.95 3.91
C VAL A 107 8.60 -4.82 3.34
N THR A 108 9.58 -5.45 3.98
CA THR A 108 10.96 -5.41 3.53
C THR A 108 11.10 -5.98 2.12
N LEU A 109 10.44 -7.09 1.85
CA LEU A 109 10.49 -7.71 0.53
C LEU A 109 9.80 -6.85 -0.53
N LEU A 110 8.71 -6.17 -0.19
CA LEU A 110 8.08 -5.25 -1.13
C LEU A 110 8.97 -4.06 -1.43
N GLN A 111 9.70 -3.55 -0.45
CA GLN A 111 10.64 -2.47 -0.70
C GLN A 111 11.72 -2.90 -1.69
N LYS A 112 12.07 -4.17 -1.66
CA LYS A 112 13.10 -4.72 -2.54
C LYS A 112 12.56 -5.09 -3.92
N PHE A 113 11.37 -5.68 -3.98
CA PHE A 113 10.85 -6.26 -5.22
C PHE A 113 9.62 -5.55 -5.80
N GLY A 114 9.08 -4.56 -5.11
CA GLY A 114 7.81 -3.94 -5.51
C GLY A 114 7.83 -3.27 -6.88
N ARG A 115 9.00 -2.82 -7.34
CA ARG A 115 9.11 -2.17 -8.65
C ARG A 115 9.14 -3.15 -9.81
N ARG A 116 9.20 -4.45 -9.55
CA ARG A 116 9.21 -5.44 -10.61
C ARG A 116 7.86 -5.49 -11.30
N THR A 117 7.90 -5.53 -12.63
CA THR A 117 6.67 -5.57 -13.43
C THR A 117 6.50 -6.88 -14.18
N VAL A 118 7.12 -7.94 -13.67
CA VAL A 118 7.07 -9.26 -14.35
C VAL A 118 5.67 -9.84 -14.28
N ALA A 119 5.02 -9.76 -13.11
CA ALA A 119 3.69 -10.33 -12.94
C ALA A 119 2.60 -9.47 -13.55
N ASN A 120 2.77 -8.13 -13.49
CA ASN A 120 1.82 -7.18 -14.08
C ASN A 120 2.55 -5.84 -14.20
N PRO A 121 2.00 -4.88 -14.96
CA PRO A 121 2.72 -3.62 -15.24
C PRO A 121 2.69 -2.59 -14.11
N TYR A 122 2.03 -2.89 -13.00
CA TYR A 122 1.95 -1.94 -11.89
C TYR A 122 3.22 -1.95 -11.06
N GLU A 123 3.74 -0.79 -10.76
CA GLU A 123 4.98 -0.61 -10.02
C GLU A 123 4.68 -0.11 -8.62
N LEU A 124 5.23 -0.76 -7.59
CA LEU A 124 5.10 -0.29 -6.21
C LEU A 124 6.40 0.41 -5.85
N CYS A 125 6.34 1.72 -5.70
CA CYS A 125 7.51 2.54 -5.43
C CYS A 125 7.50 2.98 -3.98
N PRO A 126 8.51 2.57 -3.19
CA PRO A 126 8.56 3.00 -1.79
C PRO A 126 8.65 4.52 -1.70
N VAL A 127 7.92 5.10 -0.78
CA VAL A 127 7.95 6.53 -0.50
C VAL A 127 8.84 6.75 0.71
N GLN A 128 9.75 7.70 0.58
CA GLN A 128 10.73 7.97 1.64
C GLN A 128 10.33 9.14 2.49
#